data_092452f413e8e3fc652857cb79e3a831
#
_entry.id   092452f413e8e3fc652857cb79e3a831
#
_cell.length_a   1.000
_cell.length_b   1.000
_cell.length_c   1.000
_cell.angle_alpha   90.00
_cell.angle_beta   90.00
_cell.angle_gamma   90.00
#
_symmetry.space_group_name_H-M   'P 1'
#
loop_
_entity.id
_entity.type
_entity.pdbx_description
1 polymer ?
#
loop_
_entity_poly.entity_id
_entity_poly.type
_entity_poly.pdbx_seq_one_letter_code
_entity_poly.pdbx_strand_id
1 'polypeptide(L)'
;NRHHTMAEYIRVKELITSNQGPEDVCVLNYEDEILREFGKSIVPKAVYFSSARELEQGIFLRGDQIILRTEKEEIPVVRTGELKLLGTHNFENVMAAVAMAYYAGVDMDSIRRSICEFTAVEHRIEYVTEKNGVAYYNDSKGTNPDAAIKGIQAMNRPTLLIGGGYDKESSYDE
;
A
#
# COMPACT_ATOMS: atom_id res chain seq x y z
N ASN A 1 11.58 17.69 11.92
CA ASN A 1 10.72 17.73 10.73
C ASN A 1 11.42 18.48 9.61
N ARG A 2 11.54 17.84 8.44
CA ARG A 2 12.23 18.39 7.27
C ARG A 2 11.36 19.42 6.52
N HIS A 3 10.02 19.31 6.66
CA HIS A 3 9.05 20.19 6.02
C HIS A 3 8.24 20.90 7.11
N HIS A 4 8.10 22.21 6.99
CA HIS A 4 7.44 23.03 8.01
C HIS A 4 5.91 23.06 7.84
N THR A 5 5.41 22.77 6.65
CA THR A 5 3.97 22.76 6.34
C THR A 5 3.59 21.55 5.50
N MET A 6 2.32 21.15 5.57
CA MET A 6 1.78 20.09 4.71
C MET A 6 1.88 20.48 3.22
N ALA A 7 1.62 21.73 2.89
CA ALA A 7 1.72 22.22 1.50
C ALA A 7 3.14 22.06 0.94
N GLU A 8 4.17 22.34 1.72
CA GLU A 8 5.55 22.14 1.32
C GLU A 8 5.88 20.64 1.15
N TYR A 9 5.40 19.81 2.06
CA TYR A 9 5.54 18.35 1.98
C TYR A 9 4.93 17.81 0.68
N ILE A 10 3.68 18.21 0.37
CA ILE A 10 2.97 17.81 -0.86
C ILE A 10 3.78 18.25 -2.09
N ARG A 11 4.13 19.54 -2.18
CA ARG A 11 4.91 20.08 -3.29
C ARG A 11 6.20 19.29 -3.55
N VAL A 12 6.90 18.91 -2.49
CA VAL A 12 8.15 18.14 -2.62
C VAL A 12 7.87 16.71 -3.08
N LYS A 13 6.77 16.09 -2.64
CA LYS A 13 6.39 14.76 -3.10
C LYS A 13 5.96 14.75 -4.59
N GLU A 14 5.28 15.79 -5.03
CA GLU A 14 4.86 15.96 -6.43
C GLU A 14 6.04 16.09 -7.41
N LEU A 15 7.22 16.49 -6.93
CA LEU A 15 8.44 16.51 -7.75
C LEU A 15 8.83 15.15 -8.33
N ILE A 16 8.23 14.05 -7.86
CA ILE A 16 8.50 12.70 -8.41
C ILE A 16 8.22 12.63 -9.91
N THR A 17 7.29 13.44 -10.42
CA THR A 17 6.93 13.46 -11.84
C THR A 17 7.70 14.47 -12.67
N SER A 18 8.59 15.27 -12.07
CA SER A 18 9.27 16.40 -12.75
C SER A 18 10.12 16.00 -13.96
N ASN A 19 10.61 14.76 -13.97
CA ASN A 19 11.44 14.24 -15.05
C ASN A 19 10.72 13.15 -15.87
N GLN A 20 9.41 12.99 -15.68
CA GLN A 20 8.60 12.01 -16.40
C GLN A 20 7.98 12.62 -17.65
N GLY A 21 7.97 11.85 -18.74
CA GLY A 21 7.32 12.20 -19.99
C GLY A 21 5.95 11.53 -20.15
N PRO A 22 5.28 11.76 -21.29
CA PRO A 22 3.95 11.20 -21.57
C PRO A 22 3.92 9.67 -21.69
N GLU A 23 5.07 9.05 -21.94
CA GLU A 23 5.20 7.58 -22.02
C GLU A 23 5.44 6.93 -20.66
N ASP A 24 5.72 7.74 -19.63
CA ASP A 24 5.93 7.25 -18.27
C ASP A 24 4.61 7.05 -17.53
N VAL A 25 4.68 6.37 -16.39
CA VAL A 25 3.53 6.08 -15.54
C VAL A 25 3.78 6.57 -14.11
N CYS A 26 2.78 7.21 -13.54
CA CYS A 26 2.75 7.55 -12.12
C CYS A 26 1.61 6.77 -11.44
N VAL A 27 1.95 5.95 -10.44
CA VAL A 27 0.98 5.13 -9.70
C VAL A 27 0.54 5.87 -8.45
N LEU A 28 -0.77 6.09 -8.30
CA LEU A 28 -1.36 6.95 -7.27
C LEU A 28 -2.50 6.23 -6.51
N ASN A 29 -2.65 6.55 -5.22
CA ASN A 29 -3.79 6.09 -4.44
C ASN A 29 -5.04 6.92 -4.82
N TYR A 30 -6.10 6.23 -5.26
CA TYR A 30 -7.35 6.90 -5.66
C TYR A 30 -8.13 7.44 -4.45
N GLU A 31 -7.95 6.86 -3.27
CA GLU A 31 -8.69 7.28 -2.07
C GLU A 31 -8.14 8.58 -1.45
N ASP A 32 -6.92 8.95 -1.81
CA ASP A 32 -6.33 10.23 -1.43
C ASP A 32 -6.76 11.33 -2.42
N GLU A 33 -7.51 12.32 -1.93
CA GLU A 33 -8.05 13.41 -2.74
C GLU A 33 -6.95 14.28 -3.36
N ILE A 34 -5.86 14.51 -2.64
CA ILE A 34 -4.71 15.29 -3.12
C ILE A 34 -4.08 14.56 -4.30
N LEU A 35 -3.88 13.24 -4.19
CA LEU A 35 -3.30 12.44 -5.26
C LEU A 35 -4.24 12.32 -6.47
N ARG A 36 -5.56 12.29 -6.26
CA ARG A 36 -6.52 12.33 -7.38
C ARG A 36 -6.43 13.64 -8.16
N GLU A 37 -6.38 14.78 -7.46
CA GLU A 37 -6.24 16.08 -8.13
C GLU A 37 -4.88 16.22 -8.81
N PHE A 38 -3.81 15.80 -8.14
CA PHE A 38 -2.47 15.78 -8.72
C PHE A 38 -2.42 14.98 -10.01
N GLY A 39 -2.98 13.78 -10.03
CA GLY A 39 -2.99 12.92 -11.22
C GLY A 39 -3.72 13.48 -12.43
N LYS A 40 -4.60 14.49 -12.25
CA LYS A 40 -5.26 15.19 -13.38
C LYS A 40 -4.36 16.19 -14.10
N SER A 41 -3.27 16.63 -13.47
CA SER A 41 -2.40 17.70 -13.92
C SER A 41 -1.00 17.25 -14.36
N ILE A 42 -0.64 15.98 -14.14
CA ILE A 42 0.69 15.45 -14.46
C ILE A 42 0.82 15.09 -15.92
N VAL A 43 2.07 15.12 -16.42
CA VAL A 43 2.42 14.74 -17.79
C VAL A 43 2.38 13.23 -18.02
N PRO A 44 2.94 12.39 -17.11
CA PRO A 44 2.88 10.94 -17.27
C PRO A 44 1.43 10.43 -17.13
N LYS A 45 1.19 9.21 -17.60
CA LYS A 45 -0.09 8.53 -17.40
C LYS A 45 -0.32 8.26 -15.91
N ALA A 46 -1.39 8.82 -15.33
CA ALA A 46 -1.82 8.45 -13.98
C ALA A 46 -2.48 7.07 -14.00
N VAL A 47 -1.98 6.15 -13.16
CA VAL A 47 -2.56 4.84 -12.90
C VAL A 47 -2.95 4.77 -11.43
N TYR A 48 -4.24 4.55 -11.18
CA TYR A 48 -4.74 4.55 -9.82
C TYR A 48 -4.88 3.14 -9.23
N PHE A 49 -4.72 3.05 -7.90
CA PHE A 49 -5.13 1.89 -7.14
C PHE A 49 -6.15 2.25 -6.06
N SER A 50 -7.01 1.29 -5.71
CA SER A 50 -8.02 1.44 -4.65
C SER A 50 -8.33 0.10 -3.99
N SER A 51 -8.36 0.10 -2.65
CA SER A 51 -8.87 -1.01 -1.85
C SER A 51 -10.35 -0.85 -1.48
N ALA A 52 -10.93 0.34 -1.69
CA ALA A 52 -12.27 0.68 -1.24
C ALA A 52 -13.34 0.60 -2.35
N ARG A 53 -12.95 0.62 -3.62
CA ARG A 53 -13.86 0.61 -4.77
C ARG A 53 -13.24 0.04 -6.02
N GLU A 54 -14.09 -0.41 -6.95
CA GLU A 54 -13.68 -0.74 -8.30
C GLU A 54 -13.41 0.53 -9.11
N LEU A 55 -12.38 0.49 -9.93
CA LEU A 55 -12.00 1.56 -10.83
C LEU A 55 -12.34 1.19 -12.28
N GLU A 56 -12.68 2.18 -13.11
CA GLU A 56 -12.85 1.98 -14.56
C GLU A 56 -11.55 1.53 -15.22
N GLN A 57 -10.42 2.07 -14.79
CA GLN A 57 -9.07 1.66 -15.14
C GLN A 57 -8.16 1.77 -13.92
N GLY A 58 -7.20 0.86 -13.77
CA GLY A 58 -6.29 0.82 -12.64
C GLY A 58 -6.28 -0.53 -11.95
N ILE A 59 -5.85 -0.56 -10.72
CA ILE A 59 -5.78 -1.79 -9.93
C ILE A 59 -6.63 -1.63 -8.67
N PHE A 60 -7.45 -2.62 -8.35
CA PHE A 60 -8.38 -2.51 -7.24
C PHE A 60 -8.70 -3.86 -6.60
N LEU A 61 -9.29 -3.79 -5.41
CA LEU A 61 -9.77 -4.94 -4.67
C LEU A 61 -11.27 -5.15 -4.95
N ARG A 62 -11.64 -6.35 -5.41
CA ARG A 62 -13.02 -6.83 -5.55
C ARG A 62 -13.19 -8.05 -4.64
N GLY A 63 -13.87 -7.89 -3.51
CA GLY A 63 -13.93 -8.94 -2.49
C GLY A 63 -12.52 -9.27 -1.97
N ASP A 64 -12.09 -10.50 -2.20
CA ASP A 64 -10.73 -10.96 -1.85
C ASP A 64 -9.75 -10.98 -3.05
N GLN A 65 -10.19 -10.50 -4.23
CA GLN A 65 -9.41 -10.57 -5.47
C GLN A 65 -8.81 -9.21 -5.82
N ILE A 66 -7.50 -9.12 -5.98
CA ILE A 66 -6.81 -7.98 -6.60
C ILE A 66 -6.92 -8.13 -8.11
N ILE A 67 -7.41 -7.07 -8.76
CA ILE A 67 -7.71 -7.04 -10.20
C ILE A 67 -7.00 -5.83 -10.82
N LEU A 68 -6.31 -6.05 -11.93
CA LEU A 68 -5.81 -5.00 -12.80
C LEU A 68 -6.75 -4.87 -14.00
N ARG A 69 -7.34 -3.69 -14.20
CA ARG A 69 -8.19 -3.38 -15.35
C ARG A 69 -7.51 -2.35 -16.23
N THR A 70 -7.28 -2.74 -17.47
CA THR A 70 -6.74 -1.88 -18.52
C THR A 70 -7.86 -1.47 -19.48
N GLU A 71 -7.55 -0.69 -20.51
CA GLU A 71 -8.50 -0.37 -21.60
C GLU A 71 -8.92 -1.61 -22.40
N LYS A 72 -8.11 -2.66 -22.38
CA LYS A 72 -8.28 -3.83 -23.24
C LYS A 72 -8.86 -5.02 -22.50
N GLU A 73 -8.53 -5.17 -21.24
CA GLU A 73 -8.82 -6.39 -20.48
C GLU A 73 -8.87 -6.17 -18.98
N GLU A 74 -9.48 -7.12 -18.30
CA GLU A 74 -9.47 -7.24 -16.85
C GLU A 74 -8.68 -8.50 -16.47
N ILE A 75 -7.62 -8.30 -15.68
CA ILE A 75 -6.66 -9.35 -15.31
C ILE A 75 -6.81 -9.61 -13.81
N PRO A 76 -7.35 -10.77 -13.40
CA PRO A 76 -7.26 -11.22 -12.02
C PRO A 76 -5.80 -11.46 -11.65
N VAL A 77 -5.29 -10.72 -10.64
CA VAL A 77 -3.87 -10.80 -10.27
C VAL A 77 -3.63 -11.88 -9.22
N VAL A 78 -4.23 -11.74 -8.03
CA VAL A 78 -4.00 -12.63 -6.89
C VAL A 78 -5.17 -12.49 -5.90
N ARG A 79 -5.48 -13.56 -5.14
CA ARG A 79 -6.36 -13.44 -3.98
C ARG A 79 -5.56 -13.00 -2.76
N THR A 80 -6.15 -12.18 -1.90
CA THR A 80 -5.48 -11.68 -0.69
C THR A 80 -5.04 -12.81 0.24
N GLY A 81 -5.79 -13.93 0.27
CA GLY A 81 -5.44 -15.13 1.05
C GLY A 81 -4.21 -15.88 0.55
N GLU A 82 -3.71 -15.61 -0.67
CA GLU A 82 -2.49 -16.19 -1.21
C GLU A 82 -1.25 -15.38 -0.85
N LEU A 83 -1.46 -14.15 -0.34
CA LEU A 83 -0.38 -13.27 0.09
C LEU A 83 0.05 -13.62 1.51
N LYS A 84 1.35 -13.53 1.77
CA LYS A 84 1.93 -13.68 3.12
C LYS A 84 1.88 -12.38 3.94
N LEU A 85 1.20 -11.37 3.41
CA LEU A 85 1.04 -10.05 4.00
C LEU A 85 -0.35 -9.91 4.60
N LEU A 86 -0.47 -9.21 5.72
CA LEU A 86 -1.74 -8.95 6.41
C LEU A 86 -2.09 -7.46 6.32
N GLY A 87 -3.38 -7.20 6.24
CA GLY A 87 -3.96 -5.86 6.33
C GLY A 87 -4.10 -5.13 5.00
N THR A 88 -5.17 -4.32 4.92
CA THR A 88 -5.56 -3.60 3.70
C THR A 88 -4.45 -2.70 3.16
N HIS A 89 -3.70 -2.03 4.05
CA HIS A 89 -2.58 -1.18 3.66
C HIS A 89 -1.46 -1.95 2.94
N ASN A 90 -1.24 -3.23 3.29
CA ASN A 90 -0.29 -4.07 2.58
C ASN A 90 -0.84 -4.51 1.22
N PHE A 91 -2.15 -4.75 1.11
CA PHE A 91 -2.79 -5.01 -0.20
C PHE A 91 -2.69 -3.79 -1.11
N GLU A 92 -2.81 -2.58 -0.57
CA GLU A 92 -2.56 -1.32 -1.30
C GLU A 92 -1.11 -1.22 -1.79
N ASN A 93 -0.13 -1.57 -0.94
CA ASN A 93 1.28 -1.64 -1.33
C ASN A 93 1.51 -2.68 -2.44
N VAL A 94 0.88 -3.85 -2.36
CA VAL A 94 0.92 -4.88 -3.40
C VAL A 94 0.31 -4.35 -4.70
N MET A 95 -0.86 -3.70 -4.65
CA MET A 95 -1.50 -3.11 -5.83
C MET A 95 -0.60 -2.08 -6.50
N ALA A 96 0.02 -1.19 -5.72
CA ALA A 96 0.97 -0.20 -6.24
C ALA A 96 2.18 -0.88 -6.91
N ALA A 97 2.77 -1.90 -6.26
CA ALA A 97 3.90 -2.64 -6.80
C ALA A 97 3.55 -3.40 -8.09
N VAL A 98 2.38 -4.05 -8.13
CA VAL A 98 1.86 -4.74 -9.32
C VAL A 98 1.68 -3.76 -10.48
N ALA A 99 1.05 -2.60 -10.23
CA ALA A 99 0.85 -1.58 -11.26
C ALA A 99 2.20 -1.10 -11.81
N MET A 100 3.16 -0.77 -10.94
CA MET A 100 4.49 -0.34 -11.37
C MET A 100 5.21 -1.41 -12.19
N ALA A 101 5.20 -2.67 -11.75
CA ALA A 101 5.87 -3.76 -12.45
C ALA A 101 5.22 -4.06 -13.81
N TYR A 102 3.88 -4.09 -13.87
CA TYR A 102 3.14 -4.32 -15.10
C TYR A 102 3.43 -3.28 -16.16
N TYR A 103 3.37 -1.99 -15.79
CA TYR A 103 3.65 -0.90 -16.73
C TYR A 103 5.14 -0.75 -17.05
N ALA A 104 6.03 -1.32 -16.24
CA ALA A 104 7.45 -1.49 -16.58
C ALA A 104 7.72 -2.68 -17.53
N GLY A 105 6.68 -3.43 -17.94
CA GLY A 105 6.78 -4.52 -18.90
C GLY A 105 7.16 -5.88 -18.29
N VAL A 106 7.05 -6.03 -16.95
CA VAL A 106 7.25 -7.34 -16.31
C VAL A 106 6.04 -8.23 -16.61
N ASP A 107 6.26 -9.48 -16.98
CA ASP A 107 5.18 -10.42 -17.24
C ASP A 107 4.38 -10.75 -15.98
N MET A 108 3.07 -10.99 -16.15
CA MET A 108 2.15 -11.16 -15.03
C MET A 108 2.45 -12.39 -14.17
N ASP A 109 2.98 -13.46 -14.75
CA ASP A 109 3.29 -14.67 -13.99
C ASP A 109 4.50 -14.47 -13.08
N SER A 110 5.48 -13.69 -13.52
CA SER A 110 6.60 -13.27 -12.67
C SER A 110 6.15 -12.34 -11.55
N ILE A 111 5.23 -11.40 -11.85
CA ILE A 111 4.62 -10.53 -10.84
C ILE A 111 3.91 -11.39 -9.79
N ARG A 112 3.04 -12.30 -10.20
CA ARG A 112 2.27 -13.20 -9.30
C ARG A 112 3.19 -14.01 -8.38
N ARG A 113 4.21 -14.65 -8.94
CA ARG A 113 5.18 -15.40 -8.14
C ARG A 113 5.82 -14.52 -7.08
N SER A 114 6.33 -13.37 -7.49
CA SER A 114 7.06 -12.47 -6.60
C SER A 114 6.20 -11.97 -5.44
N ILE A 115 4.95 -11.55 -5.69
CA ILE A 115 4.06 -11.06 -4.63
C ILE A 115 3.58 -12.16 -3.68
N CYS A 116 3.39 -13.41 -4.17
CA CYS A 116 3.02 -14.56 -3.33
C CYS A 116 4.20 -15.07 -2.48
N GLU A 117 5.43 -14.94 -2.97
CA GLU A 117 6.63 -15.31 -2.24
C GLU A 117 7.09 -14.25 -1.24
N PHE A 118 6.74 -12.99 -1.50
CA PHE A 118 7.16 -11.86 -0.67
C PHE A 118 6.62 -11.97 0.76
N THR A 119 7.52 -11.87 1.71
CA THR A 119 7.20 -11.82 3.14
C THR A 119 7.29 -10.39 3.66
N ALA A 120 6.64 -10.13 4.79
CA ALA A 120 6.73 -8.83 5.43
C ALA A 120 8.19 -8.42 5.68
N VAL A 121 8.46 -7.12 5.51
CA VAL A 121 9.75 -6.55 5.87
C VAL A 121 9.93 -6.69 7.38
N GLU A 122 11.12 -7.07 7.82
CA GLU A 122 11.49 -7.18 9.22
C GLU A 122 10.99 -5.98 10.03
N HIS A 123 10.37 -6.24 11.18
CA HIS A 123 9.77 -5.26 12.09
C HIS A 123 8.49 -4.55 11.58
N ARG A 124 7.86 -5.01 10.50
CA ARG A 124 6.58 -4.46 10.02
C ARG A 124 5.52 -5.56 9.93
N ILE A 125 4.69 -5.67 10.98
CA ILE A 125 3.71 -6.76 11.15
C ILE A 125 4.34 -8.13 10.84
N GLU A 126 5.58 -8.26 11.28
CA GLU A 126 6.40 -9.44 11.04
C GLU A 126 5.89 -10.59 11.91
N TYR A 127 5.49 -11.68 11.29
CA TYR A 127 5.18 -12.91 12.03
C TYR A 127 6.47 -13.48 12.62
N VAL A 128 6.52 -13.58 13.95
CA VAL A 128 7.71 -14.08 14.66
C VAL A 128 7.57 -15.58 14.97
N THR A 129 6.47 -15.98 15.60
CA THR A 129 6.24 -17.36 16.00
C THR A 129 4.80 -17.56 16.44
N GLU A 130 4.39 -18.83 16.61
CA GLU A 130 3.17 -19.20 17.33
C GLU A 130 3.51 -20.15 18.47
N LYS A 131 3.01 -19.89 19.68
CA LYS A 131 3.17 -20.74 20.85
C LYS A 131 1.84 -20.89 21.57
N ASN A 132 1.44 -22.13 21.80
CA ASN A 132 0.18 -22.48 22.48
C ASN A 132 -1.06 -21.83 21.84
N GLY A 133 -1.11 -21.74 20.51
CA GLY A 133 -2.21 -21.10 19.77
C GLY A 133 -2.19 -19.57 19.77
N VAL A 134 -1.16 -18.93 20.34
CA VAL A 134 -0.95 -17.49 20.34
C VAL A 134 0.11 -17.15 19.30
N ALA A 135 -0.27 -16.37 18.29
CA ALA A 135 0.66 -15.85 17.29
C ALA A 135 1.29 -14.54 17.77
N TYR A 136 2.59 -14.41 17.58
CA TYR A 136 3.37 -13.24 17.96
C TYR A 136 3.81 -12.47 16.71
N TYR A 137 3.57 -11.17 16.73
CA TYR A 137 3.95 -10.27 15.64
C TYR A 137 4.83 -9.15 16.17
N ASN A 138 5.82 -8.74 15.37
CA ASN A 138 6.68 -7.60 15.63
C ASN A 138 6.35 -6.46 14.66
N ASP A 139 5.84 -5.35 15.18
CA ASP A 139 5.55 -4.14 14.42
C ASP A 139 6.30 -2.92 14.99
N SER A 140 7.52 -3.12 15.46
CA SER A 140 8.34 -2.04 16.04
C SER A 140 8.67 -0.91 15.04
N LYS A 141 8.39 -1.09 13.76
CA LYS A 141 8.46 -0.06 12.72
C LYS A 141 7.22 0.84 12.68
N GLY A 142 6.14 0.49 13.36
CA GLY A 142 4.95 1.32 13.58
C GLY A 142 5.24 2.45 14.58
N THR A 143 6.05 3.44 14.18
CA THR A 143 6.60 4.48 15.07
C THR A 143 5.76 5.75 15.17
N ASN A 144 4.53 5.73 14.70
CA ASN A 144 3.56 6.82 14.79
C ASN A 144 2.14 6.25 14.97
N PRO A 145 1.15 7.06 15.43
CA PRO A 145 -0.22 6.61 15.68
C PRO A 145 -0.86 5.93 14.47
N ASP A 146 -0.82 6.54 13.29
CA ASP A 146 -1.42 5.99 12.06
C ASP A 146 -0.89 4.59 11.73
N ALA A 147 0.42 4.38 11.85
CA ALA A 147 1.02 3.09 11.59
C ALA A 147 0.60 2.05 12.64
N ALA A 148 0.52 2.44 13.92
CA ALA A 148 0.08 1.55 15.00
C ALA A 148 -1.40 1.15 14.82
N ILE A 149 -2.28 2.10 14.48
CA ILE A 149 -3.70 1.85 14.19
C ILE A 149 -3.83 0.85 13.04
N LYS A 150 -3.12 1.07 11.93
CA LYS A 150 -3.13 0.14 10.78
C LYS A 150 -2.60 -1.25 11.15
N GLY A 151 -1.58 -1.32 11.99
CA GLY A 151 -1.06 -2.58 12.52
C GLY A 151 -2.11 -3.35 13.32
N ILE A 152 -2.84 -2.67 14.22
CA ILE A 152 -3.93 -3.26 15.00
C ILE A 152 -5.06 -3.71 14.09
N GLN A 153 -5.49 -2.87 13.14
CA GLN A 153 -6.57 -3.18 12.20
C GLN A 153 -6.24 -4.33 11.24
N ALA A 154 -4.96 -4.63 11.02
CA ALA A 154 -4.54 -5.74 10.20
C ALA A 154 -4.72 -7.10 10.89
N MET A 155 -4.94 -7.12 12.20
CA MET A 155 -5.10 -8.37 12.95
C MET A 155 -6.46 -8.99 12.69
N ASN A 156 -6.47 -10.31 12.48
CA ASN A 156 -7.68 -11.10 12.19
C ASN A 156 -8.13 -11.99 13.36
N ARG A 157 -7.52 -11.80 14.53
CA ARG A 157 -7.82 -12.53 15.79
C ARG A 157 -7.87 -11.54 16.96
N PRO A 158 -8.48 -11.90 18.10
CA PRO A 158 -8.33 -11.12 19.33
C PRO A 158 -6.87 -10.86 19.64
N THR A 159 -6.50 -9.60 19.82
CA THR A 159 -5.11 -9.16 19.88
C THR A 159 -4.80 -8.47 21.20
N LEU A 160 -3.69 -8.85 21.84
CA LEU A 160 -3.09 -8.13 22.95
C LEU A 160 -1.98 -7.24 22.40
N LEU A 161 -2.18 -5.92 22.50
CA LEU A 161 -1.18 -4.93 22.09
C LEU A 161 -0.17 -4.70 23.21
N ILE A 162 1.12 -4.80 22.90
CA ILE A 162 2.21 -4.33 23.74
C ILE A 162 2.80 -3.11 23.03
N GLY A 163 2.54 -1.93 23.56
CA GLY A 163 3.00 -0.66 23.00
C GLY A 163 3.85 0.13 23.99
N GLY A 164 4.66 1.05 23.48
CA GLY A 164 5.48 1.96 24.27
C GLY A 164 6.64 2.49 23.46
N GLY A 165 7.37 3.43 24.04
CA GLY A 165 8.54 4.04 23.40
C GLY A 165 8.69 5.51 23.77
N TYR A 166 9.49 6.22 22.97
CA TYR A 166 9.69 7.64 23.14
C TYR A 166 8.48 8.44 22.63
N ASP A 167 7.90 9.26 23.49
CA ASP A 167 6.81 10.16 23.10
C ASP A 167 7.34 11.26 22.16
N LYS A 168 6.71 11.37 21.01
CA LYS A 168 6.99 12.38 19.98
C LYS A 168 6.00 13.56 20.02
N GLU A 169 5.28 13.71 21.14
CA GLU A 169 4.24 14.73 21.32
C GLU A 169 3.10 14.61 20.28
N SER A 170 2.76 13.38 19.92
CA SER A 170 1.63 13.09 19.03
C SER A 170 0.33 13.03 19.84
N SER A 171 -0.81 13.39 19.21
CA SER A 171 -2.11 13.07 19.78
C SER A 171 -2.38 11.57 19.71
N TYR A 172 -3.02 11.03 20.74
CA TYR A 172 -3.43 9.61 20.86
C TYR A 172 -4.94 9.49 21.06
N ASP A 173 -5.71 10.49 20.65
CA ASP A 173 -7.17 10.60 20.91
C ASP A 173 -8.02 9.86 19.86
N GLU A 174 -7.43 9.07 18.95
CA GLU A 174 -8.10 8.30 17.89
C GLU A 174 -8.33 6.82 18.27
#